data_b89aa1b38ea7cc85487fec7c09729adb
#
_entry.id   b89aa1b38ea7cc85487fec7c09729adb
#
_cell.length_a   1.000
_cell.length_b   1.000
_cell.length_c   1.000
_cell.angle_alpha   90.00
_cell.angle_beta   90.00
_cell.angle_gamma   90.00
#
_symmetry.space_group_name_H-M   'P 1'
#
loop_
_entity.id
_entity.type
_entity.pdbx_description
1 polymer ?
#
loop_
_entity_poly.entity_id
_entity_poly.type
_entity_poly.pdbx_seq_one_letter_code
_entity_poly.pdbx_strand_id
1 'polypeptide(L)'
;MNARLRCAWTGDVTTWSCDNAFVSDLIAKCSELPRRRSDAGSTIIEQGEVGGTVFVLVEGTVSIERDDTVLAVLDTPGALIGEMSTVLQRPASASVRAVTDITLLEATDGAAFLREHPDVLLEVARTLATRLDNLTGHLVDVKRQYGNETGHLGMLDD
;
A
#
# COMPACT_ATOMS: atom_id res chain seq x y z
N MET A 1 -21.61 -5.43 17.26
CA MET A 1 -22.01 -4.19 16.59
C MET A 1 -20.97 -3.92 15.49
N ASN A 2 -21.34 -4.19 14.22
CA ASN A 2 -20.40 -4.21 13.09
C ASN A 2 -20.08 -2.80 12.63
N ALA A 3 -18.92 -2.29 12.98
CA ALA A 3 -18.33 -1.15 12.29
C ALA A 3 -17.90 -1.60 10.88
N ARG A 4 -18.68 -1.26 9.88
CA ARG A 4 -18.35 -1.49 8.47
C ARG A 4 -17.17 -0.59 8.11
N LEU A 5 -16.05 -1.21 7.76
CA LEU A 5 -14.90 -0.57 7.12
C LEU A 5 -15.39 0.22 5.92
N ARG A 6 -15.24 1.53 5.96
CA ARG A 6 -15.41 2.41 4.80
C ARG A 6 -14.05 3.00 4.46
N CYS A 7 -13.31 2.34 3.59
CA CYS A 7 -12.27 3.01 2.84
C CYS A 7 -12.96 3.73 1.69
N ALA A 8 -12.97 5.05 1.71
CA ALA A 8 -13.56 5.84 0.64
C ALA A 8 -12.44 6.33 -0.29
N TRP A 9 -12.59 6.03 -1.57
CA TRP A 9 -11.79 6.63 -2.63
C TRP A 9 -12.25 8.09 -2.81
N THR A 10 -11.31 9.04 -2.75
CA THR A 10 -11.61 10.48 -2.84
C THR A 10 -11.54 11.01 -4.28
N GLY A 11 -11.42 10.14 -5.29
CA GLY A 11 -11.49 10.54 -6.70
C GLY A 11 -10.15 10.95 -7.33
N ASP A 12 -9.07 11.01 -6.56
CA ASP A 12 -7.73 11.28 -7.06
C ASP A 12 -6.89 9.99 -6.93
N VAL A 13 -6.14 9.65 -7.96
CA VAL A 13 -5.39 8.36 -8.06
C VAL A 13 -4.30 8.17 -7.02
N THR A 14 -4.11 9.12 -6.11
CA THR A 14 -2.97 9.17 -5.19
C THR A 14 -3.32 9.15 -3.71
N THR A 15 -4.58 9.29 -3.29
CA THR A 15 -4.91 9.46 -1.86
C THR A 15 -5.86 8.38 -1.35
N TRP A 16 -5.40 7.61 -0.36
CA TRP A 16 -6.16 6.58 0.35
C TRP A 16 -6.45 7.05 1.77
N SER A 17 -7.71 7.20 2.14
CA SER A 17 -8.11 7.49 3.50
C SER A 17 -8.80 6.27 4.12
N CYS A 18 -8.25 5.75 5.21
CA CYS A 18 -8.85 4.69 6.01
C CYS A 18 -9.40 5.26 7.33
N ASP A 19 -10.50 4.68 7.84
CA ASP A 19 -11.14 5.14 9.07
C ASP A 19 -10.20 5.14 10.28
N ASN A 20 -10.18 6.25 10.99
CA ASN A 20 -9.26 6.58 12.07
C ASN A 20 -9.31 5.62 13.29
N ALA A 21 -10.41 4.92 13.50
CA ALA A 21 -10.56 3.97 14.62
C ALA A 21 -9.77 2.67 14.42
N PHE A 22 -9.54 2.27 13.16
CA PHE A 22 -8.83 1.05 12.82
C PHE A 22 -7.31 1.23 12.80
N VAL A 23 -6.88 2.39 12.40
CA VAL A 23 -5.48 2.83 12.34
C VAL A 23 -4.81 2.86 13.72
N SER A 24 -5.54 3.35 14.73
CA SER A 24 -5.05 3.38 16.10
C SER A 24 -4.87 1.98 16.71
N ASP A 25 -5.70 1.01 16.29
CA ASP A 25 -5.62 -0.36 16.77
C ASP A 25 -4.39 -1.09 16.22
N LEU A 26 -4.02 -0.90 14.96
CA LEU A 26 -2.83 -1.52 14.38
C LEU A 26 -1.52 -0.99 14.99
N ILE A 27 -1.40 0.32 15.17
CA ILE A 27 -0.24 0.91 15.84
C ILE A 27 -0.13 0.41 17.28
N ALA A 28 -1.25 0.28 18.00
CA ALA A 28 -1.27 -0.25 19.37
C ALA A 28 -0.79 -1.71 19.41
N LYS A 29 -1.24 -2.54 18.49
CA LYS A 29 -0.81 -3.95 18.35
C LYS A 29 0.67 -4.10 18.00
N CYS A 30 1.23 -3.13 17.31
CA CYS A 30 2.63 -3.10 16.90
C CYS A 30 3.51 -2.27 17.85
N SER A 31 3.00 -1.83 19.02
CA SER A 31 3.71 -0.90 19.92
C SER A 31 5.02 -1.46 20.49
N GLU A 32 5.19 -2.76 20.55
CA GLU A 32 6.41 -3.46 20.99
C GLU A 32 7.55 -3.38 19.97
N LEU A 33 7.25 -3.03 18.71
CA LEU A 33 8.27 -2.94 17.67
C LEU A 33 9.16 -1.71 17.88
N PRO A 34 10.46 -1.81 17.51
CA PRO A 34 11.37 -0.69 17.51
C PRO A 34 10.86 0.48 16.68
N ARG A 35 11.02 1.69 17.16
CA ARG A 35 10.74 2.92 16.41
C ARG A 35 11.94 3.33 15.60
N ARG A 36 11.73 3.59 14.33
CA ARG A 36 12.70 4.17 13.40
C ARG A 36 12.22 5.54 12.95
N ARG A 37 13.11 6.53 13.03
CA ARG A 37 12.89 7.86 12.43
C ARG A 37 13.75 8.00 11.19
N SER A 38 13.23 8.68 10.19
CA SER A 38 13.96 8.98 8.96
C SER A 38 13.57 10.36 8.47
N ASP A 39 14.57 11.10 8.00
CA ASP A 39 14.40 12.46 7.50
C ASP A 39 13.74 12.44 6.11
N ALA A 40 13.09 13.54 5.74
CA ALA A 40 12.56 13.74 4.41
C ALA A 40 13.63 13.48 3.33
N GLY A 41 13.24 12.81 2.25
CA GLY A 41 14.12 12.40 1.16
C GLY A 41 14.85 11.07 1.36
N SER A 42 14.77 10.47 2.56
CA SER A 42 15.41 9.16 2.84
C SER A 42 14.71 8.03 2.08
N THR A 43 15.48 7.08 1.58
CA THR A 43 14.97 5.82 1.05
C THR A 43 14.79 4.83 2.19
N ILE A 44 13.60 4.25 2.30
CA ILE A 44 13.24 3.28 3.34
C ILE A 44 13.37 1.86 2.80
N ILE A 45 12.90 1.65 1.57
CA ILE A 45 13.03 0.40 0.81
C ILE A 45 13.48 0.78 -0.60
N GLU A 46 14.46 0.07 -1.14
CA GLU A 46 14.89 0.23 -2.55
C GLU A 46 14.22 -0.83 -3.42
N GLN A 47 13.75 -0.45 -4.62
CA GLN A 47 13.22 -1.40 -5.61
C GLN A 47 14.28 -2.44 -5.94
N GLY A 48 13.90 -3.72 -5.91
CA GLY A 48 14.82 -4.84 -6.14
C GLY A 48 15.60 -5.29 -4.90
N GLU A 49 15.51 -4.58 -3.78
CA GLU A 49 16.14 -4.99 -2.52
C GLU A 49 15.55 -6.31 -2.03
N VAL A 50 16.44 -7.23 -1.66
CA VAL A 50 16.07 -8.49 -1.02
C VAL A 50 15.99 -8.21 0.48
N GLY A 51 14.77 -8.11 0.98
CA GLY A 51 14.50 -7.88 2.40
C GLY A 51 13.35 -8.74 2.87
N GLY A 52 12.82 -8.43 3.98
CA GLY A 52 11.64 -9.08 4.60
C GLY A 52 11.15 -8.23 5.74
N THR A 53 11.59 -6.96 5.78
CA THR A 53 11.19 -6.00 6.79
C THR A 53 9.80 -5.47 6.49
N VAL A 54 8.94 -5.46 7.50
CA VAL A 54 7.63 -4.82 7.48
C VAL A 54 7.68 -3.58 8.36
N PHE A 55 7.18 -2.48 7.84
CA PHE A 55 7.06 -1.23 8.58
C PHE A 55 5.59 -0.85 8.76
N VAL A 56 5.30 -0.18 9.87
CA VAL A 56 4.02 0.48 10.14
C VAL A 56 4.27 1.97 10.25
N LEU A 57 3.62 2.76 9.41
CA LEU A 57 3.72 4.22 9.45
C LEU A 57 3.04 4.74 10.72
N VAL A 58 3.75 5.50 11.54
CA VAL A 58 3.19 6.16 12.72
C VAL A 58 2.86 7.61 12.42
N GLU A 59 3.78 8.29 11.72
CA GLU A 59 3.68 9.72 11.43
C GLU A 59 4.46 10.05 10.17
N GLY A 60 3.99 11.05 9.44
CA GLY A 60 4.61 11.57 8.22
C GLY A 60 4.04 10.98 6.95
N THR A 61 4.72 11.21 5.83
CA THR A 61 4.28 10.87 4.48
C THR A 61 5.38 10.14 3.73
N VAL A 62 5.03 9.05 3.04
CA VAL A 62 5.93 8.31 2.15
C VAL A 62 5.34 8.21 0.75
N SER A 63 6.21 8.20 -0.27
CA SER A 63 5.88 7.84 -1.65
C SER A 63 6.30 6.41 -1.95
N ILE A 64 5.49 5.73 -2.75
CA ILE A 64 5.79 4.42 -3.34
C ILE A 64 6.07 4.66 -4.82
N GLU A 65 7.28 4.32 -5.26
CA GLU A 65 7.79 4.62 -6.59
C GLU A 65 8.28 3.35 -7.28
N ARG A 66 7.94 3.20 -8.54
CA ARG A 66 8.42 2.11 -9.39
C ARG A 66 8.84 2.65 -10.74
N ASP A 67 10.06 2.33 -11.15
CA ASP A 67 10.63 2.76 -12.44
C ASP A 67 10.45 4.28 -12.63
N ASP A 68 10.84 5.08 -11.62
CA ASP A 68 10.74 6.54 -11.52
C ASP A 68 9.30 7.09 -11.58
N THR A 69 8.29 6.23 -11.44
CA THR A 69 6.89 6.62 -11.43
C THR A 69 6.30 6.49 -10.02
N VAL A 70 5.73 7.56 -9.51
CA VAL A 70 5.00 7.54 -8.23
C VAL A 70 3.70 6.76 -8.42
N LEU A 71 3.57 5.63 -7.71
CA LEU A 71 2.39 4.78 -7.74
C LEU A 71 1.36 5.18 -6.68
N ALA A 72 1.84 5.60 -5.52
CA ALA A 72 0.99 5.98 -4.40
C ALA A 72 1.74 6.88 -3.41
N VAL A 73 0.98 7.63 -2.64
CA VAL A 73 1.45 8.38 -1.47
C VAL A 73 0.66 7.89 -0.26
N LEU A 74 1.36 7.56 0.82
CA LEU A 74 0.77 7.10 2.07
C LEU A 74 1.09 8.12 3.17
N ASP A 75 0.06 8.65 3.79
CA ASP A 75 0.12 9.61 4.90
C ASP A 75 -0.73 9.17 6.11
N THR A 76 -1.41 8.04 5.96
CA THR A 76 -2.29 7.51 7.00
C THR A 76 -1.49 6.73 8.04
N PRO A 77 -1.48 7.12 9.32
CA PRO A 77 -0.91 6.33 10.38
C PRO A 77 -1.49 4.91 10.38
N GLY A 78 -0.68 3.89 10.65
CA GLY A 78 -1.06 2.47 10.53
C GLY A 78 -0.92 1.88 9.13
N ALA A 79 -0.53 2.66 8.11
CA ALA A 79 -0.22 2.11 6.81
C ALA A 79 0.92 1.09 6.89
N LEU A 80 0.70 -0.08 6.31
CA LEU A 80 1.70 -1.14 6.21
C LEU A 80 2.57 -0.94 4.97
N ILE A 81 3.87 -1.16 5.13
CA ILE A 81 4.89 -0.95 4.09
C ILE A 81 5.83 -2.17 4.09
N GLY A 82 6.15 -2.70 2.90
CA GLY A 82 7.05 -3.86 2.76
C GLY A 82 6.36 -5.21 2.89
N GLU A 83 5.05 -5.22 3.14
CA GLU A 83 4.23 -6.42 3.31
C GLU A 83 4.23 -7.30 2.05
N MET A 84 4.24 -6.69 0.86
CA MET A 84 4.19 -7.44 -0.39
C MET A 84 5.44 -8.31 -0.60
N SER A 85 6.63 -7.76 -0.40
CA SER A 85 7.88 -8.51 -0.54
C SER A 85 7.99 -9.63 0.48
N THR A 86 7.50 -9.38 1.70
CA THR A 86 7.46 -10.35 2.79
C THR A 86 6.50 -11.51 2.50
N VAL A 87 5.27 -11.22 2.11
CA VAL A 87 4.23 -12.23 1.81
C VAL A 87 4.57 -13.03 0.56
N LEU A 88 5.08 -12.36 -0.47
CA LEU A 88 5.42 -13.00 -1.75
C LEU A 88 6.83 -13.65 -1.76
N GLN A 89 7.63 -13.42 -0.71
CA GLN A 89 9.01 -13.93 -0.58
C GLN A 89 9.87 -13.57 -1.81
N ARG A 90 9.82 -12.34 -2.25
CA ARG A 90 10.56 -11.84 -3.41
C ARG A 90 11.07 -10.43 -3.17
N PRO A 91 12.04 -9.94 -3.98
CA PRO A 91 12.55 -8.58 -3.89
C PRO A 91 11.46 -7.53 -3.94
N ALA A 92 11.71 -6.38 -3.33
CA ALA A 92 10.80 -5.25 -3.31
C ALA A 92 10.43 -4.82 -4.75
N SER A 93 9.13 -4.73 -5.02
CA SER A 93 8.61 -4.38 -6.35
C SER A 93 8.62 -2.89 -6.63
N ALA A 94 8.86 -2.06 -5.61
CA ALA A 94 8.88 -0.61 -5.67
C ALA A 94 9.79 -0.06 -4.57
N SER A 95 10.31 1.14 -4.78
CA SER A 95 10.99 1.92 -3.75
C SER A 95 9.99 2.63 -2.86
N VAL A 96 10.35 2.86 -1.60
CA VAL A 96 9.60 3.67 -0.65
C VAL A 96 10.49 4.79 -0.15
N ARG A 97 10.06 6.04 -0.35
CA ARG A 97 10.80 7.23 0.04
C ARG A 97 10.02 8.09 1.02
N ALA A 98 10.70 8.67 1.98
CA ALA A 98 10.13 9.65 2.89
C ALA A 98 9.90 10.98 2.16
N VAL A 99 8.66 11.44 2.10
CA VAL A 99 8.30 12.77 1.55
C VAL A 99 8.49 13.85 2.62
N THR A 100 8.15 13.53 3.86
CA THR A 100 8.38 14.35 5.05
C THR A 100 9.29 13.59 6.02
N ASP A 101 9.65 14.18 7.14
CA ASP A 101 10.18 13.43 8.26
C ASP A 101 9.13 12.42 8.70
N ILE A 102 9.55 11.18 8.94
CA ILE A 102 8.66 10.06 9.25
C ILE A 102 9.08 9.33 10.51
N THR A 103 8.09 8.74 11.17
CA THR A 103 8.28 7.76 12.24
C THR A 103 7.63 6.44 11.83
N LEU A 104 8.37 5.35 11.91
CA LEU A 104 7.95 3.99 11.58
C LEU A 104 8.11 3.07 12.79
N LEU A 105 7.29 2.02 12.85
CA LEU A 105 7.58 0.82 13.64
C LEU A 105 8.18 -0.20 12.68
N GLU A 106 9.24 -0.91 13.09
CA GLU A 106 10.05 -1.74 12.21
C GLU A 106 10.09 -3.19 12.70
N ALA A 107 9.58 -4.12 11.91
CA ALA A 107 9.72 -5.56 12.09
C ALA A 107 10.76 -6.08 11.09
N THR A 108 12.00 -6.26 11.51
CA THR A 108 13.14 -6.66 10.67
C THR A 108 12.97 -8.06 10.08
N ASP A 109 12.37 -9.00 10.81
CA ASP A 109 11.86 -10.27 10.29
C ASP A 109 10.34 -10.18 10.16
N GLY A 110 9.87 -9.57 9.08
CA GLY A 110 8.45 -9.39 8.82
C GLY A 110 7.69 -10.71 8.70
N ALA A 111 8.33 -11.77 8.18
CA ALA A 111 7.69 -13.06 8.03
C ALA A 111 7.46 -13.76 9.39
N ALA A 112 8.42 -13.68 10.31
CA ALA A 112 8.23 -14.16 11.68
C ALA A 112 7.17 -13.30 12.39
N PHE A 113 7.29 -11.98 12.30
CA PHE A 113 6.35 -11.04 12.89
C PHE A 113 4.90 -11.30 12.45
N LEU A 114 4.64 -11.46 11.15
CA LEU A 114 3.29 -11.74 10.64
C LEU A 114 2.75 -13.11 11.08
N ARG A 115 3.61 -14.11 11.26
CA ARG A 115 3.20 -15.42 11.79
C ARG A 115 2.82 -15.38 13.26
N GLU A 116 3.51 -14.57 14.05
CA GLU A 116 3.27 -14.39 15.48
C GLU A 116 2.06 -13.47 15.76
N HIS A 117 1.69 -12.63 14.76
CA HIS A 117 0.57 -11.68 14.86
C HIS A 117 -0.47 -11.93 13.76
N PRO A 118 -1.28 -13.00 13.87
CA PRO A 118 -2.26 -13.36 12.83
C PRO A 118 -3.34 -12.30 12.61
N ASP A 119 -3.62 -11.47 13.58
CA ASP A 119 -4.50 -10.31 13.44
C ASP A 119 -3.90 -9.23 12.55
N VAL A 120 -2.60 -8.95 12.66
CA VAL A 120 -1.87 -8.05 11.75
C VAL A 120 -1.81 -8.67 10.35
N LEU A 121 -1.57 -9.98 10.24
CA LEU A 121 -1.60 -10.68 8.95
C LEU A 121 -2.98 -10.58 8.28
N LEU A 122 -4.05 -10.67 9.02
CA LEU A 122 -5.41 -10.48 8.49
C LEU A 122 -5.61 -9.07 7.94
N GLU A 123 -5.01 -8.06 8.56
CA GLU A 123 -5.05 -6.68 8.06
C GLU A 123 -4.22 -6.49 6.79
N VAL A 124 -3.06 -7.12 6.72
CA VAL A 124 -2.29 -7.19 5.45
C VAL A 124 -3.18 -7.80 4.35
N ALA A 125 -3.83 -8.93 4.62
CA ALA A 125 -4.70 -9.58 3.65
C ALA A 125 -5.87 -8.69 3.20
N ARG A 126 -6.53 -7.99 4.13
CA ARG A 126 -7.61 -7.04 3.82
C ARG A 126 -7.12 -5.88 2.97
N THR A 127 -5.97 -5.30 3.32
CA THR A 127 -5.36 -4.19 2.57
C THR A 127 -5.06 -4.62 1.14
N LEU A 128 -4.43 -5.79 0.95
CA LEU A 128 -4.10 -6.30 -0.37
C LEU A 128 -5.34 -6.67 -1.18
N ALA A 129 -6.36 -7.26 -0.55
CA ALA A 129 -7.63 -7.56 -1.20
C ALA A 129 -8.35 -6.29 -1.67
N THR A 130 -8.38 -5.25 -0.86
CA THR A 130 -8.96 -3.94 -1.22
C THR A 130 -8.21 -3.29 -2.37
N ARG A 131 -6.88 -3.31 -2.35
CA ARG A 131 -6.05 -2.81 -3.46
C ARG A 131 -6.33 -3.55 -4.76
N LEU A 132 -6.47 -4.89 -4.70
CA LEU A 132 -6.79 -5.72 -5.86
C LEU A 132 -8.18 -5.42 -6.42
N ASP A 133 -9.19 -5.28 -5.55
CA ASP A 133 -10.57 -4.96 -5.96
C ASP A 133 -10.63 -3.62 -6.70
N ASN A 134 -9.95 -2.61 -6.17
CA ASN A 134 -9.87 -1.30 -6.81
C ASN A 134 -9.15 -1.33 -8.15
N LEU A 135 -8.01 -2.04 -8.25
CA LEU A 135 -7.29 -2.20 -9.51
C LEU A 135 -8.14 -2.92 -10.56
N THR A 136 -8.92 -3.92 -10.14
CA THR A 136 -9.85 -4.63 -11.03
C THR A 136 -10.94 -3.70 -11.54
N GLY A 137 -11.50 -2.84 -10.68
CA GLY A 137 -12.46 -1.81 -11.07
C GLY A 137 -11.89 -0.87 -12.15
N HIS A 138 -10.70 -0.33 -11.93
CA HIS A 138 -10.02 0.53 -12.90
C HIS A 138 -9.76 -0.17 -14.24
N LEU A 139 -9.36 -1.44 -14.21
CA LEU A 139 -9.15 -2.22 -15.43
C LEU A 139 -10.44 -2.39 -16.26
N VAL A 140 -11.57 -2.58 -15.59
CA VAL A 140 -12.87 -2.65 -16.25
C VAL A 140 -13.23 -1.31 -16.89
N ASP A 141 -13.01 -0.20 -16.19
CA ASP A 141 -13.31 1.14 -16.70
C ASP A 141 -12.42 1.50 -17.90
N VAL A 142 -11.12 1.21 -17.82
CA VAL A 142 -10.18 1.39 -18.95
C VAL A 142 -10.63 0.54 -20.16
N LYS A 143 -10.96 -0.73 -19.94
CA LYS A 143 -11.45 -1.59 -21.04
C LYS A 143 -12.75 -1.08 -21.67
N ARG A 144 -13.64 -0.50 -20.87
CA ARG A 144 -14.89 0.11 -21.40
C ARG A 144 -14.58 1.35 -22.22
N GLN A 145 -13.64 2.19 -21.81
CA GLN A 145 -13.24 3.38 -22.57
C GLN A 145 -12.61 3.02 -23.92
N TYR A 146 -11.68 2.06 -23.94
CA TYR A 146 -10.97 1.67 -25.16
C TYR A 146 -11.69 0.59 -25.97
N GLY A 147 -12.58 -0.20 -25.40
CA GLY A 147 -13.37 -1.21 -26.09
C GLY A 147 -14.45 -0.64 -27.00
N ASN A 148 -14.87 0.61 -26.77
CA ASN A 148 -15.83 1.31 -27.66
C ASN A 148 -15.17 1.96 -28.89
N GLU A 149 -13.85 2.14 -28.90
CA GLU A 149 -13.16 2.76 -30.05
C GLU A 149 -12.87 1.76 -31.19
N THR A 150 -12.82 0.47 -30.90
CA THR A 150 -12.60 -0.58 -31.95
C THR A 150 -13.87 -0.96 -32.71
N GLY A 151 -15.05 -0.48 -32.30
CA GLY A 151 -16.33 -0.75 -32.95
C GLY A 151 -16.64 0.13 -34.17
N HIS A 152 -15.84 1.14 -34.49
CA HIS A 152 -16.17 2.14 -35.54
C HIS A 152 -15.28 2.08 -36.79
N LEU A 153 -14.43 1.07 -36.93
CA LEU A 153 -13.53 0.89 -38.09
C LEU A 153 -13.99 -0.24 -39.03
N GLY A 154 -15.27 -0.58 -39.02
CA GLY A 154 -15.81 -1.69 -39.84
C GLY A 154 -17.03 -1.36 -40.68
N MET A 155 -17.14 -0.13 -41.26
CA MET A 155 -18.14 0.14 -42.31
C MET A 155 -17.61 1.20 -43.27
N LEU A 156 -16.66 0.80 -44.10
CA LEU A 156 -16.46 1.38 -45.43
C LEU A 156 -16.30 0.21 -46.37
N ASP A 157 -17.44 -0.35 -46.79
CA ASP A 157 -17.56 -1.18 -47.97
C ASP A 157 -18.65 -0.60 -48.86
N ASP A 158 -18.19 -0.23 -50.08
CA ASP A 158 -18.91 0.03 -51.37
C ASP A 158 -19.82 1.25 -51.45
#